data_a6665a01de962c493341e9a2ddc62b7f
#
_entry.id   a6665a01de962c493341e9a2ddc62b7f
#
_cell.length_a   1.000
_cell.length_b   1.000
_cell.length_c   1.000
_cell.angle_alpha   90.00
_cell.angle_beta   90.00
_cell.angle_gamma   90.00
#
_symmetry.space_group_name_H-M   'P 1'
#
loop_
_entity.id
_entity.type
_entity.pdbx_description
1 polymer ?
#
loop_
_entity_poly.entity_id
_entity_poly.type
_entity_poly.pdbx_seq_one_letter_code
_entity_poly.pdbx_strand_id
1 'polypeptide(L)'
;EAAATVMGHDLAMGTAVALTFAGDADPFDSAGVDRASSALLWTAAGLGGYFAGRWYAGVAPHNLTVGDLQTLWTGATIGAMAAGTAIASSSPNSETVATSLLAGGWLGILLTERTLVRRYDHTRSEANLVALGGVAGALMGMGVGILAAGEADRGESLTLGFATLGAVAGVAMAERYIQPDRDA
;
A
#
# COMPACT_ATOMS: atom_id res chain seq x y z
N GLU A 1 5.86 -11.99 15.53
CA GLU A 1 4.63 -11.44 16.13
C GLU A 1 4.66 -9.91 16.22
N ALA A 2 5.68 -9.29 16.84
CA ALA A 2 5.70 -7.84 17.08
C ALA A 2 5.52 -7.01 15.80
N ALA A 3 6.22 -7.35 14.71
CA ALA A 3 6.13 -6.62 13.45
C ALA A 3 4.73 -6.75 12.80
N ALA A 4 4.12 -7.93 12.83
CA ALA A 4 2.76 -8.12 12.33
C ALA A 4 1.72 -7.34 13.15
N THR A 5 1.94 -7.24 14.45
CA THR A 5 1.11 -6.44 15.35
C THR A 5 1.19 -4.96 15.00
N VAL A 6 2.39 -4.43 14.77
CA VAL A 6 2.60 -3.02 14.34
C VAL A 6 1.95 -2.79 12.97
N MET A 7 2.18 -3.66 12.01
CA MET A 7 1.57 -3.54 10.69
C MET A 7 0.04 -3.55 10.76
N GLY A 8 -0.56 -4.45 11.55
CA GLY A 8 -2.01 -4.48 11.73
C GLY A 8 -2.54 -3.18 12.32
N HIS A 9 -1.85 -2.63 13.34
CA HIS A 9 -2.17 -1.33 13.92
C HIS A 9 -2.12 -0.21 12.87
N ASP A 10 -1.03 -0.11 12.11
CA ASP A 10 -0.80 0.98 11.15
C ASP A 10 -1.80 0.93 9.98
N LEU A 11 -2.12 -0.28 9.48
CA LEU A 11 -3.12 -0.46 8.44
C LEU A 11 -4.52 -0.07 8.94
N ALA A 12 -4.89 -0.46 10.15
CA ALA A 12 -6.19 -0.12 10.72
C ALA A 12 -6.28 1.38 11.02
N MET A 13 -5.22 1.99 11.53
CA MET A 13 -5.16 3.44 11.73
C MET A 13 -5.26 4.19 10.42
N GLY A 14 -4.49 3.79 9.39
CA GLY A 14 -4.58 4.39 8.06
C GLY A 14 -5.98 4.26 7.46
N THR A 15 -6.63 3.11 7.67
CA THR A 15 -8.02 2.89 7.25
C THR A 15 -8.98 3.84 7.97
N ALA A 16 -8.87 3.98 9.30
CA ALA A 16 -9.72 4.87 10.08
C ALA A 16 -9.54 6.34 9.69
N VAL A 17 -8.30 6.77 9.47
CA VAL A 17 -8.00 8.12 8.98
C VAL A 17 -8.63 8.35 7.62
N ALA A 18 -8.43 7.44 6.66
CA ALA A 18 -9.01 7.57 5.32
C ALA A 18 -10.55 7.61 5.34
N LEU A 19 -11.19 6.80 6.18
CA LEU A 19 -12.66 6.82 6.35
C LEU A 19 -13.15 8.12 7.00
N THR A 20 -12.37 8.72 7.90
CA THR A 20 -12.71 10.02 8.48
C THR A 20 -12.73 11.12 7.42
N PHE A 21 -11.73 11.14 6.54
CA PHE A 21 -11.71 12.09 5.42
C PHE A 21 -12.78 11.80 4.35
N ALA A 22 -13.16 10.53 4.17
CA ALA A 22 -14.23 10.16 3.25
C ALA A 22 -15.62 10.59 3.72
N GLY A 23 -15.82 10.74 5.02
CA GLY A 23 -17.10 11.14 5.62
C GLY A 23 -17.34 12.66 5.68
N ASP A 24 -16.60 13.48 4.93
CA ASP A 24 -16.63 14.96 4.98
C ASP A 24 -16.39 15.53 6.40
N ALA A 25 -16.02 14.71 7.35
CA ALA A 25 -15.62 15.15 8.69
C ALA A 25 -14.19 15.67 8.61
N ASP A 26 -14.03 17.01 8.64
CA ASP A 26 -12.69 17.58 8.86
C ASP A 26 -12.24 17.22 10.28
N PRO A 27 -11.29 16.29 10.45
CA PRO A 27 -10.85 15.86 11.79
C PRO A 27 -10.18 17.00 12.57
N PHE A 28 -9.91 18.12 11.91
CA PHE A 28 -9.30 19.33 12.47
C PHE A 28 -10.27 20.47 12.64
N ASP A 29 -11.55 20.33 12.18
CA ASP A 29 -12.56 21.35 12.37
C ASP A 29 -13.00 21.46 13.85
N SER A 30 -13.29 22.68 14.26
CA SER A 30 -13.56 23.05 15.65
C SER A 30 -14.97 22.67 16.17
N ALA A 31 -15.83 22.11 15.35
CA ALA A 31 -17.20 21.74 15.68
C ALA A 31 -17.29 20.41 16.44
N GLY A 32 -16.86 20.39 17.62
CA GLY A 32 -16.91 19.52 18.81
C GLY A 32 -17.50 18.09 18.77
N VAL A 33 -18.46 17.78 17.95
CA VAL A 33 -19.13 16.46 17.94
C VAL A 33 -18.33 15.41 17.18
N ASP A 34 -17.64 15.80 16.13
CA ASP A 34 -16.94 14.88 15.24
C ASP A 34 -15.57 14.44 15.78
N ARG A 35 -14.96 15.24 16.67
CA ARG A 35 -13.68 14.89 17.30
C ARG A 35 -13.77 13.67 18.22
N ALA A 36 -14.85 13.56 18.99
CA ALA A 36 -15.01 12.42 19.90
C ALA A 36 -15.26 11.13 19.13
N SER A 37 -16.09 11.18 18.09
CA SER A 37 -16.37 10.03 17.22
C SER A 37 -15.13 9.62 16.41
N SER A 38 -14.37 10.57 15.87
CA SER A 38 -13.11 10.31 15.17
C SER A 38 -12.06 9.74 16.12
N ALA A 39 -11.91 10.28 17.32
CA ALA A 39 -10.98 9.75 18.32
C ALA A 39 -11.36 8.33 18.77
N LEU A 40 -12.63 8.03 18.92
CA LEU A 40 -13.12 6.69 19.23
C LEU A 40 -12.85 5.73 18.07
N LEU A 41 -13.13 6.14 16.83
CA LEU A 41 -12.83 5.35 15.63
C LEU A 41 -11.35 5.03 15.53
N TRP A 42 -10.48 6.02 15.69
CA TRP A 42 -9.04 5.81 15.60
C TRP A 42 -8.52 4.93 16.74
N THR A 43 -9.02 5.12 17.95
CA THR A 43 -8.65 4.26 19.10
C THR A 43 -9.10 2.82 18.89
N ALA A 44 -10.34 2.63 18.45
CA ALA A 44 -10.89 1.30 18.17
C ALA A 44 -10.16 0.63 17.01
N ALA A 45 -9.84 1.38 15.95
CA ALA A 45 -9.07 0.89 14.82
C ALA A 45 -7.65 0.49 15.24
N GLY A 46 -6.95 1.34 15.99
CA GLY A 46 -5.61 1.05 16.48
C GLY A 46 -5.56 -0.22 17.34
N LEU A 47 -6.47 -0.34 18.31
CA LEU A 47 -6.57 -1.54 19.14
C LEU A 47 -7.00 -2.77 18.34
N GLY A 48 -8.01 -2.62 17.49
CA GLY A 48 -8.48 -3.71 16.61
C GLY A 48 -7.41 -4.21 15.67
N GLY A 49 -6.67 -3.31 15.05
CA GLY A 49 -5.53 -3.63 14.18
C GLY A 49 -4.38 -4.29 14.92
N TYR A 50 -4.09 -3.84 16.15
CA TYR A 50 -3.12 -4.50 17.02
C TYR A 50 -3.47 -5.98 17.25
N PHE A 51 -4.70 -6.25 17.67
CA PHE A 51 -5.15 -7.63 17.93
C PHE A 51 -5.27 -8.44 16.64
N ALA A 52 -5.74 -7.84 15.52
CA ALA A 52 -5.82 -8.50 14.23
C ALA A 52 -4.44 -8.89 13.70
N GLY A 53 -3.44 -8.03 13.79
CA GLY A 53 -2.07 -8.33 13.39
C GLY A 53 -1.45 -9.43 14.25
N ARG A 54 -1.69 -9.43 15.56
CA ARG A 54 -1.25 -10.48 16.47
C ARG A 54 -1.93 -11.81 16.14
N TRP A 55 -3.24 -11.79 15.94
CA TRP A 55 -4.00 -13.00 15.55
C TRP A 55 -3.51 -13.55 14.21
N TYR A 56 -3.34 -12.69 13.21
CA TYR A 56 -2.83 -13.08 11.89
C TYR A 56 -1.47 -13.77 12.00
N ALA A 57 -0.54 -13.23 12.80
CA ALA A 57 0.77 -13.85 13.03
C ALA A 57 0.68 -15.25 13.66
N GLY A 58 -0.41 -15.53 14.42
CA GLY A 58 -0.62 -16.85 15.06
C GLY A 58 -1.31 -17.87 14.17
N VAL A 59 -2.06 -17.43 13.14
CA VAL A 59 -2.85 -18.33 12.28
C VAL A 59 -2.34 -18.41 10.85
N ALA A 60 -1.38 -17.57 10.46
CA ALA A 60 -0.79 -17.62 9.14
C ALA A 60 -0.19 -19.01 8.87
N PRO A 61 -0.50 -19.64 7.72
CA PRO A 61 -0.04 -20.99 7.39
C PRO A 61 1.46 -21.06 7.03
N HIS A 62 2.16 -19.94 7.09
CA HIS A 62 3.58 -19.78 6.77
C HIS A 62 4.27 -18.94 7.84
N ASN A 63 5.59 -19.02 7.91
CA ASN A 63 6.38 -18.20 8.82
C ASN A 63 6.38 -16.75 8.34
N LEU A 64 5.77 -15.86 9.13
CA LEU A 64 5.81 -14.43 8.85
C LEU A 64 7.12 -13.84 9.35
N THR A 65 7.96 -13.46 8.41
CA THR A 65 9.20 -12.72 8.67
C THR A 65 8.95 -11.20 8.70
N VAL A 66 9.92 -10.43 9.17
CA VAL A 66 9.88 -8.97 9.06
C VAL A 66 9.95 -8.52 7.60
N GLY A 67 10.67 -9.28 6.77
CA GLY A 67 10.77 -9.03 5.34
C GLY A 67 9.42 -9.22 4.64
N ASP A 68 8.66 -10.26 4.99
CA ASP A 68 7.34 -10.50 4.43
C ASP A 68 6.39 -9.34 4.70
N LEU A 69 6.40 -8.81 5.92
CA LEU A 69 5.56 -7.65 6.27
C LEU A 69 5.95 -6.39 5.50
N GLN A 70 7.25 -6.19 5.27
CA GLN A 70 7.73 -5.08 4.46
C GLN A 70 7.35 -5.25 2.98
N THR A 71 7.38 -6.49 2.47
CA THR A 71 6.93 -6.82 1.12
C THR A 71 5.42 -6.58 0.97
N LEU A 72 4.61 -6.92 1.98
CA LEU A 72 3.18 -6.59 2.01
C LEU A 72 2.92 -5.07 1.96
N TRP A 73 3.72 -4.27 2.69
CA TRP A 73 3.64 -2.81 2.63
C TRP A 73 3.96 -2.26 1.23
N THR A 74 4.98 -2.83 0.58
CA THR A 74 5.30 -2.48 -0.82
C THR A 74 4.11 -2.78 -1.73
N GLY A 75 3.48 -3.93 -1.55
CA GLY A 75 2.26 -4.30 -2.27
C GLY A 75 1.09 -3.35 -2.02
N ALA A 76 0.88 -2.95 -0.75
CA ALA A 76 -0.14 -1.96 -0.39
C ALA A 76 0.07 -0.62 -1.12
N THR A 77 1.31 -0.15 -1.14
CA THR A 77 1.67 1.12 -1.81
C THR A 77 1.40 1.04 -3.32
N ILE A 78 1.83 -0.03 -3.98
CA ILE A 78 1.60 -0.23 -5.42
C ILE A 78 0.11 -0.37 -5.73
N GLY A 79 -0.64 -1.08 -4.90
CA GLY A 79 -2.09 -1.23 -5.04
C GLY A 79 -2.82 0.12 -4.90
N ALA A 80 -2.43 0.94 -3.92
CA ALA A 80 -2.96 2.30 -3.78
C ALA A 80 -2.62 3.17 -4.99
N MET A 81 -1.37 3.13 -5.49
CA MET A 81 -0.97 3.85 -6.71
C MET A 81 -1.80 3.43 -7.92
N ALA A 82 -2.05 2.12 -8.09
CA ALA A 82 -2.87 1.59 -9.18
C ALA A 82 -4.31 2.12 -9.11
N ALA A 83 -4.91 2.12 -7.92
CA ALA A 83 -6.24 2.67 -7.71
C ALA A 83 -6.28 4.18 -7.96
N GLY A 84 -5.30 4.94 -7.46
CA GLY A 84 -5.16 6.37 -7.73
C GLY A 84 -5.06 6.67 -9.24
N THR A 85 -4.28 5.87 -9.96
CA THR A 85 -4.18 5.97 -11.44
C THR A 85 -5.53 5.75 -12.11
N ALA A 86 -6.29 4.75 -11.68
CA ALA A 86 -7.57 4.40 -12.28
C ALA A 86 -8.61 5.53 -12.16
N ILE A 87 -8.55 6.31 -11.09
CA ILE A 87 -9.49 7.42 -10.84
C ILE A 87 -8.96 8.80 -11.27
N ALA A 88 -7.67 8.93 -11.57
CA ALA A 88 -7.02 10.23 -11.83
C ALA A 88 -7.67 11.02 -12.99
N SER A 89 -8.27 10.33 -13.97
CA SER A 89 -8.92 10.96 -15.13
C SER A 89 -10.35 11.41 -14.86
N SER A 90 -10.95 11.08 -13.72
CA SER A 90 -12.37 11.31 -13.43
C SER A 90 -12.64 12.52 -12.53
N SER A 91 -11.61 13.30 -12.17
CA SER A 91 -11.71 14.43 -11.22
C SER A 91 -12.49 14.05 -9.94
N PRO A 92 -12.05 13.01 -9.22
CA PRO A 92 -12.81 12.45 -8.11
C PRO A 92 -12.86 13.41 -6.92
N ASN A 93 -13.94 13.35 -6.14
CA ASN A 93 -14.00 14.01 -4.84
C ASN A 93 -13.07 13.32 -3.81
N SER A 94 -12.84 13.95 -2.67
CA SER A 94 -11.96 13.44 -1.61
C SER A 94 -12.38 12.05 -1.09
N GLU A 95 -13.67 11.80 -0.99
CA GLU A 95 -14.23 10.51 -0.57
C GLU A 95 -13.88 9.39 -1.55
N THR A 96 -14.07 9.62 -2.86
CA THR A 96 -13.71 8.66 -3.90
C THR A 96 -12.21 8.39 -3.91
N VAL A 97 -11.39 9.42 -3.72
CA VAL A 97 -9.93 9.25 -3.63
C VAL A 97 -9.57 8.38 -2.44
N ALA A 98 -10.04 8.74 -1.24
CA ALA A 98 -9.71 8.02 -0.01
C ALA A 98 -10.14 6.55 -0.07
N THR A 99 -11.38 6.29 -0.46
CA THR A 99 -11.92 4.91 -0.56
C THR A 99 -11.21 4.09 -1.64
N SER A 100 -10.88 4.69 -2.78
CA SER A 100 -10.16 4.00 -3.86
C SER A 100 -8.73 3.63 -3.46
N LEU A 101 -7.98 4.56 -2.87
CA LEU A 101 -6.62 4.30 -2.40
C LEU A 101 -6.60 3.21 -1.33
N LEU A 102 -7.59 3.24 -0.44
CA LEU A 102 -7.75 2.24 0.61
C LEU A 102 -8.06 0.86 0.03
N ALA A 103 -9.04 0.77 -0.86
CA ALA A 103 -9.40 -0.48 -1.53
C ALA A 103 -8.22 -1.03 -2.35
N GLY A 104 -7.51 -0.16 -3.09
CA GLY A 104 -6.31 -0.51 -3.83
C GLY A 104 -5.20 -1.03 -2.92
N GLY A 105 -4.95 -0.37 -1.80
CA GLY A 105 -3.96 -0.79 -0.81
C GLY A 105 -4.26 -2.19 -0.26
N TRP A 106 -5.49 -2.46 0.14
CA TRP A 106 -5.91 -3.79 0.61
C TRP A 106 -5.79 -4.86 -0.47
N LEU A 107 -6.21 -4.55 -1.70
CA LEU A 107 -6.02 -5.47 -2.84
C LEU A 107 -4.54 -5.74 -3.10
N GLY A 108 -3.69 -4.72 -3.01
CA GLY A 108 -2.25 -4.85 -3.14
C GLY A 108 -1.65 -5.79 -2.09
N ILE A 109 -2.09 -5.69 -0.82
CA ILE A 109 -1.69 -6.62 0.25
C ILE A 109 -2.10 -8.06 -0.10
N LEU A 110 -3.37 -8.28 -0.46
CA LEU A 110 -3.90 -9.61 -0.76
C LEU A 110 -3.19 -10.26 -1.95
N LEU A 111 -2.91 -9.48 -2.99
CA LEU A 111 -2.17 -9.97 -4.17
C LEU A 111 -0.74 -10.31 -3.80
N THR A 112 -0.05 -9.44 -3.08
CA THR A 112 1.35 -9.65 -2.65
C THR A 112 1.48 -10.84 -1.71
N GLU A 113 0.54 -10.99 -0.77
CA GLU A 113 0.50 -12.17 0.09
C GLU A 113 0.42 -13.44 -0.73
N ARG A 114 -0.50 -13.51 -1.70
CA ARG A 114 -0.71 -14.71 -2.51
C ARG A 114 0.41 -15.01 -3.49
N THR A 115 1.04 -13.99 -4.04
CA THR A 115 2.03 -14.16 -5.13
C THR A 115 3.45 -14.26 -4.63
N LEU A 116 3.80 -13.54 -3.56
CA LEU A 116 5.15 -13.43 -3.04
C LEU A 116 5.28 -14.08 -1.66
N VAL A 117 4.59 -13.56 -0.65
CA VAL A 117 4.81 -13.94 0.75
C VAL A 117 4.49 -15.41 1.04
N ARG A 118 3.45 -15.97 0.43
CA ARG A 118 3.13 -17.42 0.60
C ARG A 118 4.09 -18.36 -0.11
N ARG A 119 4.90 -17.84 -1.01
CA ARG A 119 5.84 -18.66 -1.80
C ARG A 119 7.25 -18.55 -1.30
N TYR A 120 7.60 -17.42 -0.71
CA TYR A 120 8.97 -17.09 -0.35
C TYR A 120 9.01 -16.39 1.00
N ASP A 121 9.82 -16.90 1.93
CA ASP A 121 10.14 -16.22 3.18
C ASP A 121 11.18 -15.12 2.87
N HIS A 122 10.76 -13.87 2.87
CA HIS A 122 11.66 -12.76 2.60
C HIS A 122 12.48 -12.41 3.83
N THR A 123 13.78 -12.32 3.68
CA THR A 123 14.62 -11.64 4.66
C THR A 123 14.38 -10.13 4.58
N ARG A 124 14.78 -9.41 5.63
CA ARG A 124 14.69 -7.94 5.61
C ARG A 124 15.49 -7.31 4.48
N SER A 125 16.64 -7.89 4.12
CA SER A 125 17.49 -7.39 3.02
C SER A 125 16.81 -7.58 1.67
N GLU A 126 16.20 -8.72 1.44
CA GLU A 126 15.45 -9.02 0.22
C GLU A 126 14.24 -8.12 0.07
N ALA A 127 13.46 -7.92 1.14
CA ALA A 127 12.34 -6.99 1.13
C ALA A 127 12.76 -5.54 0.84
N ASN A 128 13.91 -5.11 1.33
CA ASN A 128 14.48 -3.80 0.97
C ASN A 128 14.81 -3.73 -0.52
N LEU A 129 15.37 -4.78 -1.12
CA LEU A 129 15.65 -4.83 -2.56
C LEU A 129 14.35 -4.77 -3.37
N VAL A 130 13.32 -5.50 -2.94
CA VAL A 130 11.98 -5.46 -3.56
C VAL A 130 11.39 -4.05 -3.50
N ALA A 131 11.44 -3.41 -2.33
CA ALA A 131 10.95 -2.04 -2.15
C ALA A 131 11.75 -1.03 -3.00
N LEU A 132 13.09 -1.13 -3.01
CA LEU A 132 13.95 -0.28 -3.84
C LEU A 132 13.70 -0.50 -5.33
N GLY A 133 13.49 -1.75 -5.75
CA GLY A 133 13.10 -2.07 -7.12
C GLY A 133 11.79 -1.40 -7.50
N GLY A 134 10.79 -1.46 -6.62
CA GLY A 134 9.51 -0.78 -6.81
C GLY A 134 9.65 0.74 -6.94
N VAL A 135 10.42 1.37 -6.04
CA VAL A 135 10.68 2.82 -6.07
C VAL A 135 11.44 3.23 -7.34
N ALA A 136 12.53 2.54 -7.66
CA ALA A 136 13.32 2.82 -8.86
C ALA A 136 12.49 2.65 -10.13
N GLY A 137 11.70 1.57 -10.21
CA GLY A 137 10.79 1.33 -11.31
C GLY A 137 9.72 2.42 -11.43
N ALA A 138 9.14 2.86 -10.31
CA ALA A 138 8.17 3.97 -10.30
C ALA A 138 8.78 5.27 -10.83
N LEU A 139 9.98 5.63 -10.40
CA LEU A 139 10.67 6.83 -10.84
C LEU A 139 11.02 6.76 -12.35
N MET A 140 11.49 5.62 -12.84
CA MET A 140 11.75 5.42 -14.27
C MET A 140 10.45 5.49 -15.07
N GLY A 141 9.40 4.83 -14.62
CA GLY A 141 8.08 4.88 -15.23
C GLY A 141 7.52 6.31 -15.26
N MET A 142 7.65 7.05 -14.16
CA MET A 142 7.26 8.46 -14.09
C MET A 142 8.01 9.30 -15.14
N GLY A 143 9.32 9.11 -15.28
CA GLY A 143 10.12 9.78 -16.32
C GLY A 143 9.60 9.50 -17.73
N VAL A 144 9.31 8.22 -18.03
CA VAL A 144 8.71 7.83 -19.31
C VAL A 144 7.32 8.46 -19.47
N GLY A 145 6.51 8.46 -18.42
CA GLY A 145 5.16 9.05 -18.42
C GLY A 145 5.19 10.55 -18.72
N ILE A 146 6.10 11.30 -18.12
CA ILE A 146 6.30 12.73 -18.38
C ILE A 146 6.68 12.97 -19.84
N LEU A 147 7.62 12.19 -20.38
CA LEU A 147 8.03 12.29 -21.77
C LEU A 147 6.90 11.93 -22.75
N ALA A 148 6.11 10.92 -22.42
CA ALA A 148 4.98 10.49 -23.25
C ALA A 148 3.78 11.44 -23.17
N ALA A 149 3.57 12.09 -22.04
CA ALA A 149 2.48 13.02 -21.83
C ALA A 149 2.62 14.30 -22.65
N GLY A 150 3.85 14.80 -22.83
CA GLY A 150 4.09 16.06 -23.51
C GLY A 150 3.24 17.20 -22.92
N GLU A 151 2.54 17.96 -23.78
CA GLU A 151 1.59 19.01 -23.40
C GLU A 151 0.11 18.51 -23.35
N ALA A 152 -0.11 17.19 -23.26
CA ALA A 152 -1.46 16.63 -23.32
C ALA A 152 -2.24 16.89 -22.01
N ASP A 153 -3.54 17.21 -22.11
CA ASP A 153 -4.46 17.41 -20.97
C ASP A 153 -4.56 16.21 -20.01
N ARG A 154 -4.10 15.04 -20.43
CA ARG A 154 -4.06 13.78 -19.64
C ARG A 154 -2.69 13.44 -19.08
N GLY A 155 -1.78 14.38 -19.02
CA GLY A 155 -0.39 14.16 -18.60
C GLY A 155 -0.26 13.52 -17.21
N GLU A 156 -1.07 13.92 -16.26
CA GLU A 156 -1.03 13.39 -14.89
C GLU A 156 -1.42 11.91 -14.82
N SER A 157 -2.52 11.50 -15.46
CA SER A 157 -2.99 10.12 -15.44
C SER A 157 -2.04 9.17 -16.17
N LEU A 158 -1.44 9.62 -17.27
CA LEU A 158 -0.41 8.88 -17.98
C LEU A 158 0.85 8.72 -17.13
N THR A 159 1.31 9.78 -16.50
CA THR A 159 2.49 9.76 -15.63
C THR A 159 2.30 8.80 -14.45
N LEU A 160 1.14 8.84 -13.78
CA LEU A 160 0.79 7.91 -12.71
C LEU A 160 0.68 6.47 -13.20
N GLY A 161 0.10 6.25 -14.39
CA GLY A 161 0.01 4.93 -15.01
C GLY A 161 1.38 4.31 -15.29
N PHE A 162 2.26 5.06 -15.91
CA PHE A 162 3.64 4.62 -16.16
C PHE A 162 4.44 4.43 -14.87
N ALA A 163 4.25 5.27 -13.86
CA ALA A 163 4.87 5.09 -12.55
C ALA A 163 4.41 3.79 -11.88
N THR A 164 3.12 3.49 -11.94
CA THR A 164 2.56 2.24 -11.38
C THR A 164 3.09 1.01 -12.11
N LEU A 165 3.08 1.02 -13.44
CA LEU A 165 3.63 -0.07 -14.26
C LEU A 165 5.14 -0.25 -14.01
N GLY A 166 5.87 0.83 -13.89
CA GLY A 166 7.28 0.82 -13.55
C GLY A 166 7.53 0.23 -12.17
N ALA A 167 6.72 0.57 -11.17
CA ALA A 167 6.82 0.00 -9.83
C ALA A 167 6.63 -1.52 -9.84
N VAL A 168 5.60 -2.01 -10.53
CA VAL A 168 5.34 -3.45 -10.67
C VAL A 168 6.50 -4.15 -11.37
N ALA A 169 7.00 -3.58 -12.47
CA ALA A 169 8.14 -4.13 -13.21
C ALA A 169 9.40 -4.16 -12.34
N GLY A 170 9.67 -3.09 -11.58
CA GLY A 170 10.81 -3.00 -10.67
C GLY A 170 10.77 -4.05 -9.56
N VAL A 171 9.60 -4.28 -8.96
CA VAL A 171 9.40 -5.37 -7.99
C VAL A 171 9.66 -6.74 -8.65
N ALA A 172 9.08 -6.98 -9.82
CA ALA A 172 9.27 -8.25 -10.53
C ALA A 172 10.74 -8.51 -10.91
N MET A 173 11.48 -7.47 -11.26
CA MET A 173 12.92 -7.57 -11.54
C MET A 173 13.73 -7.86 -10.28
N ALA A 174 13.42 -7.17 -9.16
CA ALA A 174 14.06 -7.42 -7.87
C ALA A 174 13.84 -8.87 -7.41
N GLU A 175 12.61 -9.37 -7.50
CA GLU A 175 12.28 -10.77 -7.17
C GLU A 175 13.07 -11.76 -8.02
N ARG A 176 13.15 -11.55 -9.33
CA ARG A 176 13.95 -12.40 -10.23
C ARG A 176 15.43 -12.39 -9.89
N TYR A 177 15.94 -11.29 -9.38
CA TYR A 177 17.33 -11.18 -8.95
C TYR A 177 17.60 -11.98 -7.67
N ILE A 178 16.62 -12.03 -6.76
CA ILE A 178 16.70 -12.72 -5.48
C ILE A 178 16.53 -14.23 -5.63
N GLN A 179 15.68 -14.70 -6.57
CA GLN A 179 15.30 -16.11 -6.74
C GLN A 179 16.47 -17.07 -6.98
N PRO A 180 17.51 -16.79 -7.80
CA PRO A 180 18.59 -17.73 -8.07
C PRO A 180 19.33 -18.21 -6.83
N ASP A 181 19.43 -17.38 -5.79
CA ASP A 181 20.12 -17.71 -4.54
C ASP A 181 19.28 -18.63 -3.63
N ARG A 182 17.98 -18.80 -3.92
CA ARG A 182 17.06 -19.65 -3.15
C ARG A 182 16.96 -21.07 -3.68
N ASP A 183 17.29 -21.27 -4.96
CA ASP A 183 17.27 -22.57 -5.64
C ASP A 183 18.64 -23.29 -5.57
N ALA A 184 19.64 -22.65 -4.95
CA ALA A 184 21.00 -23.17 -4.76
C ALA A 184 21.18 -23.75 -3.36
#